data_4bb5ecf6aa9bce02f1fc07b6cb560e68
#
_entry.id   4bb5ecf6aa9bce02f1fc07b6cb560e68
#
_cell.length_a   1.000
_cell.length_b   1.000
_cell.length_c   1.000
_cell.angle_alpha   90.00
_cell.angle_beta   90.00
_cell.angle_gamma   90.00
#
_symmetry.space_group_name_H-M   'P 1'
#
loop_
_entity.id
_entity.type
_entity.pdbx_description
1 polymer ?
#
loop_
_entity_poly.entity_id
_entity_poly.type
_entity_poly.pdbx_seq_one_letter_code
_entity_poly.pdbx_strand_id
1 'polypeptide(L)'
;AEGKAFLTAGKGDMLVWASRDGKFGYAKLSFGKENALKLSLDKKEGESYTLPMDIVPPVEGANLPEVTPEQRAENDHRMAQEDSIRNAYVATMMTDEQAKEWVNGLYGNILQPETMKDKLAAFLVASRGNHQTLKDFLSAIRKEKKHISWEEMRGMWLLENISAKDLRDVTLDVLNDHLKNTSDGEKTDADLVKRALLNPRIANEMLTPYKKVLYDAISEAVLKSAPVDAAHDAKALIEWCRKEIKIDNELNSQQIPVSPMGVWKSRVADEKSRDIFFVAAALDPEIPLV
;
A
#
# COMPACT_ATOMS: atom_id res chain seq x y z
N ALA A 1 -0.45 -25.98 32.84
CA ALA A 1 0.38 -24.78 32.96
C ALA A 1 0.06 -24.12 34.31
N GLU A 2 1.07 -23.88 35.13
CA GLU A 2 0.93 -23.42 36.52
C GLU A 2 0.72 -21.88 36.62
N GLY A 3 0.32 -21.21 35.55
CA GLY A 3 0.15 -19.75 35.52
C GLY A 3 1.47 -18.97 35.65
N LYS A 4 2.58 -19.56 35.26
CA LYS A 4 3.90 -18.93 35.24
C LYS A 4 4.35 -18.66 33.83
N ALA A 5 4.92 -17.49 33.58
CA ALA A 5 5.58 -17.13 32.32
C ALA A 5 6.95 -16.52 32.60
N PHE A 6 7.87 -16.69 31.67
CA PHE A 6 9.18 -16.08 31.70
C PHE A 6 9.30 -15.13 30.51
N LEU A 7 9.75 -13.91 30.81
CA LEU A 7 9.97 -12.85 29.80
C LEU A 7 11.41 -12.42 29.85
N THR A 8 12.03 -12.28 28.70
CA THR A 8 13.31 -11.60 28.56
C THR A 8 13.03 -10.20 28.03
N ALA A 9 13.48 -9.19 28.72
CA ALA A 9 13.24 -7.80 28.37
C ALA A 9 14.51 -6.96 28.52
N GLY A 10 14.51 -5.75 27.96
CA GLY A 10 15.58 -4.79 28.15
C GLY A 10 15.64 -4.25 29.59
N LYS A 11 16.67 -3.44 29.85
CA LYS A 11 16.81 -2.68 31.09
C LYS A 11 15.78 -1.57 31.15
N GLY A 12 15.36 -1.18 32.33
CA GLY A 12 14.37 -0.15 32.58
C GLY A 12 13.11 -0.71 33.20
N ASP A 13 12.26 0.18 33.70
CA ASP A 13 10.97 -0.21 34.26
C ASP A 13 10.03 -0.67 33.14
N MET A 14 9.12 -1.59 33.46
CA MET A 14 8.16 -2.08 32.50
C MET A 14 6.77 -2.24 33.15
N LEU A 15 5.74 -2.11 32.34
CA LEU A 15 4.40 -2.51 32.66
C LEU A 15 4.19 -3.96 32.20
N VAL A 16 3.86 -4.83 33.12
CA VAL A 16 3.49 -6.22 32.82
C VAL A 16 1.98 -6.35 32.91
N TRP A 17 1.38 -6.92 31.88
CA TRP A 17 -0.06 -7.09 31.74
C TRP A 17 -0.37 -8.55 31.40
N ALA A 18 -1.45 -9.07 31.91
CA ALA A 18 -1.98 -10.39 31.57
C ALA A 18 -3.49 -10.41 31.59
N SER A 19 -4.11 -11.24 30.73
CA SER A 19 -5.55 -11.46 30.72
C SER A 19 -5.87 -12.95 30.62
N ARG A 20 -7.06 -13.30 31.12
CA ARG A 20 -7.66 -14.61 31.00
C ARG A 20 -9.16 -14.54 31.31
N ASP A 21 -9.98 -15.21 30.50
CA ASP A 21 -11.42 -15.38 30.71
C ASP A 21 -12.17 -14.03 30.94
N GLY A 22 -11.87 -13.01 30.11
CA GLY A 22 -12.50 -11.68 30.20
C GLY A 22 -12.07 -10.85 31.41
N LYS A 23 -11.03 -11.28 32.12
CA LYS A 23 -10.39 -10.54 33.19
C LYS A 23 -8.96 -10.21 32.88
N PHE A 24 -8.47 -9.09 33.39
CA PHE A 24 -7.07 -8.72 33.25
C PHE A 24 -6.49 -8.13 34.53
N GLY A 25 -5.17 -8.07 34.56
CA GLY A 25 -4.42 -7.39 35.60
C GLY A 25 -3.12 -6.86 35.05
N TYR A 26 -2.60 -5.83 35.67
CA TYR A 26 -1.32 -5.26 35.32
C TYR A 26 -0.59 -4.75 36.57
N ALA A 27 0.74 -4.71 36.50
CA ALA A 27 1.56 -4.08 37.52
C ALA A 27 2.87 -3.58 36.91
N LYS A 28 3.44 -2.55 37.53
CA LYS A 28 4.77 -2.06 37.21
C LYS A 28 5.82 -3.02 37.81
N LEU A 29 6.84 -3.32 37.01
CA LEU A 29 8.07 -3.97 37.47
C LEU A 29 9.21 -2.98 37.38
N SER A 30 9.89 -2.72 38.50
CA SER A 30 11.03 -1.82 38.55
C SER A 30 12.33 -2.58 38.32
N PHE A 31 13.05 -2.22 37.26
CA PHE A 31 14.31 -2.89 36.91
C PHE A 31 15.32 -2.83 38.05
N GLY A 32 15.92 -3.97 38.34
CA GLY A 32 16.95 -4.09 39.40
C GLY A 32 16.41 -4.19 40.81
N LYS A 33 15.09 -3.99 41.02
CA LYS A 33 14.45 -4.16 42.32
C LYS A 33 13.70 -5.49 42.45
N GLU A 34 13.12 -5.95 41.33
CA GLU A 34 12.26 -7.13 41.32
C GLU A 34 12.64 -8.04 40.16
N ASN A 35 12.69 -9.35 40.43
CA ASN A 35 12.94 -10.40 39.43
C ASN A 35 11.70 -11.23 39.12
N ALA A 36 10.62 -11.05 39.87
CA ALA A 36 9.37 -11.75 39.69
C ALA A 36 8.21 -10.86 40.13
N LEU A 37 7.10 -11.01 39.43
CA LEU A 37 5.87 -10.27 39.68
C LEU A 37 4.71 -11.22 39.76
N LYS A 38 3.84 -11.01 40.75
CA LYS A 38 2.56 -11.72 40.86
C LYS A 38 1.46 -10.79 40.40
N LEU A 39 0.76 -11.17 39.32
CA LEU A 39 -0.40 -10.44 38.81
C LEU A 39 -1.69 -11.05 39.32
N SER A 40 -2.61 -10.20 39.78
CA SER A 40 -4.01 -10.58 40.07
C SER A 40 -4.89 -10.11 38.92
N LEU A 41 -5.70 -11.01 38.34
CA LEU A 41 -6.64 -10.68 37.27
C LEU A 41 -7.98 -10.25 37.91
N ASP A 42 -8.02 -9.01 38.39
CA ASP A 42 -9.13 -8.45 39.17
C ASP A 42 -9.96 -7.41 38.40
N LYS A 43 -9.55 -7.04 37.20
CA LYS A 43 -10.22 -6.07 36.34
C LYS A 43 -10.96 -6.78 35.21
N LYS A 44 -12.02 -6.16 34.70
CA LYS A 44 -12.80 -6.71 33.57
C LYS A 44 -12.43 -6.03 32.28
N GLU A 45 -12.35 -6.81 31.20
CA GLU A 45 -12.18 -6.28 29.85
C GLU A 45 -13.34 -5.35 29.49
N GLY A 46 -13.00 -4.25 28.78
CA GLY A 46 -13.97 -3.22 28.38
C GLY A 46 -14.23 -2.14 29.44
N GLU A 47 -13.77 -2.28 30.67
CA GLU A 47 -13.83 -1.21 31.67
C GLU A 47 -12.62 -0.28 31.56
N SER A 48 -12.83 1.01 31.79
CA SER A 48 -11.74 2.01 31.79
C SER A 48 -11.12 2.13 33.17
N TYR A 49 -9.79 2.09 33.22
CA TYR A 49 -9.02 2.26 34.45
C TYR A 49 -7.99 3.36 34.27
N THR A 50 -7.84 4.20 35.28
CA THR A 50 -6.80 5.23 35.32
C THR A 50 -5.84 4.90 36.44
N LEU A 51 -4.53 4.80 36.10
CA LEU A 51 -3.47 4.58 37.05
C LEU A 51 -2.35 5.59 36.79
N PRO A 52 -1.98 6.44 37.74
CA PRO A 52 -0.75 7.23 37.63
C PRO A 52 0.44 6.28 37.69
N MET A 53 1.30 6.35 36.69
CA MET A 53 2.44 5.45 36.59
C MET A 53 3.68 6.21 36.13
N ASP A 54 4.72 6.13 36.92
CA ASP A 54 6.05 6.62 36.57
C ASP A 54 6.89 5.43 36.06
N ILE A 55 7.27 5.45 34.81
CA ILE A 55 8.11 4.43 34.14
C ILE A 55 9.50 5.04 33.96
N VAL A 56 10.45 4.59 34.74
CA VAL A 56 11.82 5.05 34.65
C VAL A 56 12.55 4.35 33.49
N PRO A 57 13.04 5.08 32.49
CA PRO A 57 13.81 4.49 31.40
C PRO A 57 15.17 3.97 31.89
N PRO A 58 15.84 3.11 31.12
CA PRO A 58 17.19 2.69 31.44
C PRO A 58 18.13 3.89 31.42
N VAL A 59 19.10 3.88 32.33
CA VAL A 59 20.13 4.93 32.37
C VAL A 59 21.00 4.81 31.12
N GLU A 60 21.16 5.90 30.39
CA GLU A 60 22.02 5.96 29.22
C GLU A 60 23.46 5.54 29.57
N GLY A 61 24.06 4.75 28.69
CA GLY A 61 25.45 4.29 28.85
C GLY A 61 25.70 3.28 29.97
N ALA A 62 24.67 2.94 30.79
CA ALA A 62 24.85 1.97 31.85
C ALA A 62 25.08 0.55 31.28
N ASN A 63 26.21 -0.03 31.58
CA ASN A 63 26.62 -1.37 31.17
C ASN A 63 26.59 -1.63 29.65
N LEU A 64 26.97 -0.66 28.86
CA LEU A 64 27.29 -0.93 27.46
C LEU A 64 28.54 -1.83 27.43
N PRO A 65 28.54 -2.88 26.58
CA PRO A 65 29.72 -3.70 26.44
C PRO A 65 30.91 -2.85 25.97
N GLU A 66 32.07 -3.12 26.50
CA GLU A 66 33.30 -2.52 25.98
C GLU A 66 33.53 -3.02 24.56
N VAL A 67 33.69 -2.10 23.63
CA VAL A 67 33.96 -2.42 22.22
C VAL A 67 35.44 -2.20 21.98
N THR A 68 36.12 -3.24 21.52
CA THR A 68 37.57 -3.14 21.21
C THR A 68 37.78 -2.23 19.98
N PRO A 69 39.00 -1.65 19.83
CA PRO A 69 39.32 -0.87 18.62
C PRO A 69 39.08 -1.65 17.32
N GLU A 70 39.36 -2.96 17.30
CA GLU A 70 39.17 -3.84 16.15
C GLU A 70 37.70 -3.99 15.82
N GLN A 71 36.86 -4.22 16.82
CA GLN A 71 35.38 -4.32 16.62
C GLN A 71 34.80 -2.98 16.14
N ARG A 72 35.33 -1.86 16.60
CA ARG A 72 34.93 -0.53 16.13
C ARG A 72 35.34 -0.35 14.67
N ALA A 73 36.56 -0.66 14.31
CA ALA A 73 37.06 -0.56 12.95
C ALA A 73 36.26 -1.46 11.98
N GLU A 74 35.90 -2.68 12.40
CA GLU A 74 35.02 -3.56 11.62
C GLU A 74 33.62 -2.95 11.42
N ASN A 75 33.04 -2.37 12.45
CA ASN A 75 31.75 -1.68 12.33
C ASN A 75 31.83 -0.47 11.40
N ASP A 76 32.88 0.34 11.51
CA ASP A 76 33.10 1.50 10.64
C ASP A 76 33.26 1.06 9.17
N HIS A 77 33.95 -0.07 8.94
CA HIS A 77 34.06 -0.64 7.61
C HIS A 77 32.69 -1.08 7.04
N ARG A 78 31.85 -1.75 7.84
CA ARG A 78 30.48 -2.12 7.43
C ARG A 78 29.63 -0.89 7.14
N MET A 79 29.69 0.14 7.97
CA MET A 79 28.99 1.40 7.74
C MET A 79 29.41 2.04 6.42
N ALA A 80 30.71 2.07 6.13
CA ALA A 80 31.24 2.59 4.86
C ALA A 80 30.76 1.77 3.65
N GLN A 81 30.66 0.44 3.77
CA GLN A 81 30.09 -0.41 2.72
C GLN A 81 28.60 -0.12 2.50
N GLU A 82 27.81 0.00 3.57
CA GLU A 82 26.38 0.35 3.49
C GLU A 82 26.18 1.71 2.82
N ASP A 83 26.99 2.70 3.17
CA ASP A 83 26.94 4.02 2.55
C ASP A 83 27.32 3.97 1.06
N SER A 84 28.30 3.16 0.71
CA SER A 84 28.67 2.94 -0.71
C SER A 84 27.52 2.36 -1.51
N ILE A 85 26.83 1.33 -0.99
CA ILE A 85 25.67 0.71 -1.64
C ILE A 85 24.53 1.73 -1.76
N ARG A 86 24.25 2.47 -0.71
CA ARG A 86 23.21 3.51 -0.70
C ARG A 86 23.51 4.61 -1.72
N ASN A 87 24.74 5.11 -1.75
CA ASN A 87 25.15 6.14 -2.68
C ASN A 87 25.10 5.66 -4.15
N ALA A 88 25.50 4.42 -4.40
CA ALA A 88 25.38 3.81 -5.73
C ALA A 88 23.91 3.76 -6.17
N TYR A 89 22.98 3.39 -5.28
CA TYR A 89 21.56 3.40 -5.58
C TYR A 89 21.04 4.84 -5.82
N VAL A 90 21.41 5.79 -4.98
CA VAL A 90 21.00 7.19 -5.15
C VAL A 90 21.52 7.76 -6.48
N ALA A 91 22.73 7.37 -6.91
CA ALA A 91 23.29 7.80 -8.18
C ALA A 91 22.51 7.30 -9.42
N THR A 92 21.66 6.27 -9.26
CA THR A 92 20.75 5.82 -10.34
C THR A 92 19.50 6.65 -10.49
N MET A 93 19.15 7.50 -9.51
CA MET A 93 17.94 8.32 -9.53
C MET A 93 18.11 9.51 -10.47
N MET A 94 17.00 9.93 -11.08
CA MET A 94 17.00 11.15 -11.88
C MET A 94 17.06 12.40 -11.01
N THR A 95 17.85 13.39 -11.42
CA THR A 95 17.76 14.74 -10.88
C THR A 95 16.58 15.50 -11.49
N ASP A 96 16.21 16.62 -10.90
CA ASP A 96 15.15 17.48 -11.41
C ASP A 96 15.47 18.00 -12.82
N GLU A 97 16.72 18.38 -13.06
CA GLU A 97 17.21 18.84 -14.37
C GLU A 97 17.09 17.74 -15.43
N GLN A 98 17.54 16.52 -15.11
CA GLN A 98 17.47 15.37 -16.03
C GLN A 98 16.01 15.01 -16.35
N ALA A 99 15.14 15.07 -15.35
CA ALA A 99 13.72 14.77 -15.54
C ALA A 99 13.04 15.82 -16.44
N LYS A 100 13.30 17.11 -16.22
CA LYS A 100 12.81 18.21 -17.05
C LYS A 100 13.33 18.11 -18.48
N GLU A 101 14.63 17.86 -18.64
CA GLU A 101 15.23 17.67 -19.97
C GLU A 101 14.57 16.52 -20.72
N TRP A 102 14.37 15.37 -20.07
CA TRP A 102 13.74 14.22 -20.67
C TRP A 102 12.29 14.49 -21.08
N VAL A 103 11.48 15.12 -20.20
CA VAL A 103 10.09 15.49 -20.49
C VAL A 103 10.04 16.49 -21.65
N ASN A 104 10.92 17.47 -21.68
CA ASN A 104 11.01 18.43 -22.78
C ASN A 104 11.43 17.75 -24.10
N GLY A 105 12.32 16.77 -24.04
CA GLY A 105 12.69 15.98 -25.20
C GLY A 105 11.53 15.17 -25.78
N LEU A 106 10.68 14.62 -24.92
CA LEU A 106 9.53 13.81 -25.32
C LEU A 106 8.35 14.64 -25.84
N TYR A 107 8.02 15.74 -25.18
CA TYR A 107 6.80 16.52 -25.44
C TYR A 107 7.06 17.88 -26.12
N GLY A 108 8.22 18.48 -25.93
CA GLY A 108 8.53 19.80 -26.51
C GLY A 108 7.47 20.85 -26.14
N ASN A 109 7.07 21.65 -27.13
CA ASN A 109 6.05 22.71 -26.95
C ASN A 109 4.61 22.21 -27.07
N ILE A 110 4.40 20.92 -27.29
CA ILE A 110 3.06 20.35 -27.54
C ILE A 110 2.28 20.21 -26.23
N LEU A 111 2.99 19.85 -25.16
CA LEU A 111 2.36 19.72 -23.84
C LEU A 111 2.23 21.11 -23.19
N GLN A 112 0.98 21.52 -23.03
CA GLN A 112 0.60 22.76 -22.35
C GLN A 112 -0.51 22.48 -21.35
N PRO A 113 -0.59 23.15 -20.22
CA PRO A 113 0.34 24.19 -19.77
C PRO A 113 1.69 23.63 -19.30
N GLU A 114 2.69 24.49 -19.16
CA GLU A 114 4.04 24.11 -18.68
C GLU A 114 4.00 23.37 -17.34
N THR A 115 3.03 23.70 -16.48
CA THR A 115 2.80 23.00 -15.21
C THR A 115 2.59 21.49 -15.33
N MET A 116 2.11 21.00 -16.48
CA MET A 116 1.98 19.56 -16.72
C MET A 116 3.34 18.91 -16.95
N LYS A 117 4.26 19.58 -17.63
CA LYS A 117 5.66 19.10 -17.78
C LYS A 117 6.36 19.04 -16.43
N ASP A 118 6.18 20.07 -15.59
CA ASP A 118 6.74 20.08 -14.23
C ASP A 118 6.19 18.93 -13.40
N LYS A 119 4.90 18.60 -13.51
CA LYS A 119 4.31 17.44 -12.83
C LYS A 119 4.93 16.12 -13.32
N LEU A 120 5.07 15.93 -14.63
CA LEU A 120 5.67 14.71 -15.18
C LEU A 120 7.13 14.57 -14.74
N ALA A 121 7.90 15.65 -14.72
CA ALA A 121 9.25 15.67 -14.20
C ALA A 121 9.27 15.30 -12.71
N ALA A 122 8.36 15.87 -11.91
CA ALA A 122 8.23 15.55 -10.50
C ALA A 122 7.89 14.07 -10.25
N PHE A 123 7.05 13.45 -11.09
CA PHE A 123 6.78 12.01 -11.00
C PHE A 123 8.02 11.15 -11.29
N LEU A 124 8.82 11.52 -12.28
CA LEU A 124 10.09 10.84 -12.59
C LEU A 124 11.06 10.92 -11.41
N VAL A 125 11.20 12.09 -10.79
CA VAL A 125 12.06 12.27 -9.61
C VAL A 125 11.51 11.48 -8.41
N ALA A 126 10.18 11.56 -8.15
CA ALA A 126 9.53 10.87 -7.04
C ALA A 126 9.61 9.35 -7.16
N SER A 127 9.66 8.81 -8.37
CA SER A 127 9.79 7.37 -8.63
C SER A 127 11.17 6.81 -8.26
N ARG A 128 12.16 7.65 -7.99
CA ARG A 128 13.53 7.26 -7.64
C ARG A 128 14.11 6.27 -8.66
N GLY A 129 14.53 5.08 -8.22
CA GLY A 129 15.09 4.03 -9.10
C GLY A 129 14.09 3.44 -10.12
N ASN A 130 12.78 3.69 -9.98
CA ASN A 130 11.75 3.19 -10.88
C ASN A 130 11.44 4.15 -12.06
N HIS A 131 12.22 5.21 -12.25
CA HIS A 131 11.96 6.20 -13.29
C HIS A 131 11.96 5.61 -14.73
N GLN A 132 12.68 4.51 -14.95
CA GLN A 132 12.69 3.85 -16.27
C GLN A 132 11.30 3.28 -16.62
N THR A 133 10.59 2.68 -15.67
CA THR A 133 9.20 2.20 -15.86
C THR A 133 8.27 3.34 -16.31
N LEU A 134 8.38 4.51 -15.68
CA LEU A 134 7.57 5.67 -16.05
C LEU A 134 7.95 6.21 -17.43
N LYS A 135 9.25 6.23 -17.75
CA LYS A 135 9.74 6.64 -19.08
C LYS A 135 9.23 5.72 -20.17
N ASP A 136 9.29 4.42 -19.94
CA ASP A 136 8.80 3.41 -20.90
C ASP A 136 7.29 3.54 -21.10
N PHE A 137 6.53 3.75 -20.01
CA PHE A 137 5.10 3.99 -20.08
C PHE A 137 4.76 5.26 -20.88
N LEU A 138 5.35 6.41 -20.52
CA LEU A 138 5.12 7.68 -21.22
C LEU A 138 5.54 7.62 -22.67
N SER A 139 6.65 6.96 -22.98
CA SER A 139 7.12 6.77 -24.36
C SER A 139 6.16 5.88 -25.16
N ALA A 140 5.62 4.82 -24.56
CA ALA A 140 4.69 3.90 -25.22
C ALA A 140 3.35 4.54 -25.57
N ILE A 141 2.84 5.45 -24.73
CA ILE A 141 1.58 6.17 -24.98
C ILE A 141 1.77 7.37 -25.93
N ARG A 142 3.00 7.84 -26.12
CA ARG A 142 3.35 8.95 -27.00
C ARG A 142 3.35 8.50 -28.47
N LYS A 143 2.16 8.40 -29.07
CA LYS A 143 2.00 7.94 -30.47
C LYS A 143 1.98 9.11 -31.46
N GLU A 144 1.34 10.21 -31.08
CA GLU A 144 1.16 11.38 -31.93
C GLU A 144 2.22 12.44 -31.66
N LYS A 145 2.78 13.01 -32.73
CA LYS A 145 3.86 14.02 -32.61
C LYS A 145 3.36 15.47 -32.62
N LYS A 146 2.12 15.71 -33.05
CA LYS A 146 1.59 17.05 -33.27
C LYS A 146 0.69 17.58 -32.19
N HIS A 147 0.06 16.71 -31.41
CA HIS A 147 -0.86 17.05 -30.34
C HIS A 147 -0.83 15.95 -29.24
N ILE A 148 -1.44 16.23 -28.11
CA ILE A 148 -1.64 15.24 -27.06
C ILE A 148 -2.90 14.46 -27.39
N SER A 149 -2.76 13.14 -27.52
CA SER A 149 -3.89 12.24 -27.74
C SER A 149 -4.70 12.04 -26.46
N TRP A 150 -5.93 11.53 -26.59
CA TRP A 150 -6.76 11.18 -25.44
C TRP A 150 -6.10 10.09 -24.57
N GLU A 151 -5.47 9.09 -25.20
CA GLU A 151 -4.72 8.05 -24.49
C GLU A 151 -3.57 8.63 -23.64
N GLU A 152 -2.82 9.60 -24.18
CA GLU A 152 -1.75 10.28 -23.44
C GLU A 152 -2.31 11.07 -22.25
N MET A 153 -3.41 11.80 -22.46
CA MET A 153 -4.05 12.55 -21.38
C MET A 153 -4.50 11.63 -20.23
N ARG A 154 -5.13 10.52 -20.55
CA ARG A 154 -5.52 9.49 -19.58
C ARG A 154 -4.31 8.87 -18.87
N GLY A 155 -3.23 8.61 -19.59
CA GLY A 155 -1.98 8.14 -18.99
C GLY A 155 -1.38 9.14 -17.99
N MET A 156 -1.44 10.43 -18.27
CA MET A 156 -1.03 11.48 -17.34
C MET A 156 -1.95 11.54 -16.11
N TRP A 157 -3.26 11.41 -16.28
CA TRP A 157 -4.21 11.31 -15.17
C TRP A 157 -4.00 10.08 -14.30
N LEU A 158 -3.66 8.94 -14.92
CA LEU A 158 -3.30 7.73 -14.18
C LEU A 158 -2.11 7.99 -13.25
N LEU A 159 -1.04 8.62 -13.75
CA LEU A 159 0.12 8.97 -12.93
C LEU A 159 -0.20 9.97 -11.82
N GLU A 160 -1.12 10.90 -12.03
CA GLU A 160 -1.58 11.84 -10.98
C GLU A 160 -2.27 11.12 -9.80
N ASN A 161 -2.85 9.94 -10.02
CA ASN A 161 -3.50 9.15 -8.96
C ASN A 161 -2.54 8.26 -8.17
N ILE A 162 -1.31 8.09 -8.66
CA ILE A 162 -0.33 7.23 -8.01
C ILE A 162 0.44 8.02 -6.95
N SER A 163 0.46 7.52 -5.72
CA SER A 163 1.20 8.17 -4.65
C SER A 163 2.71 8.16 -4.91
N ALA A 164 3.45 9.11 -4.36
CA ALA A 164 4.90 9.15 -4.46
C ALA A 164 5.58 7.87 -3.94
N LYS A 165 4.96 7.18 -3.00
CA LYS A 165 5.42 5.87 -2.53
C LYS A 165 5.24 4.82 -3.62
N ASP A 166 4.07 4.77 -4.24
CA ASP A 166 3.72 3.74 -5.23
C ASP A 166 4.44 3.98 -6.58
N LEU A 167 4.78 5.22 -6.92
CA LEU A 167 5.63 5.51 -8.08
C LEU A 167 6.99 4.80 -8.03
N ARG A 168 7.48 4.45 -6.83
CA ARG A 168 8.79 3.79 -6.65
C ARG A 168 8.80 2.32 -7.04
N ASP A 169 7.63 1.68 -7.11
CA ASP A 169 7.51 0.23 -7.34
C ASP A 169 6.34 -0.18 -8.24
N VAL A 170 5.54 0.77 -8.74
CA VAL A 170 4.51 0.48 -9.74
C VAL A 170 5.14 -0.14 -10.98
N THR A 171 4.52 -1.22 -11.47
CA THR A 171 5.01 -1.92 -12.66
C THR A 171 4.37 -1.41 -13.94
N LEU A 172 5.04 -1.63 -15.07
CA LEU A 172 4.50 -1.30 -16.38
C LEU A 172 3.20 -2.06 -16.68
N ASP A 173 3.06 -3.29 -16.16
CA ASP A 173 1.85 -4.10 -16.31
C ASP A 173 0.65 -3.46 -15.61
N VAL A 174 0.84 -2.93 -14.39
CA VAL A 174 -0.21 -2.20 -13.66
C VAL A 174 -0.63 -0.96 -14.46
N LEU A 175 0.34 -0.16 -14.90
CA LEU A 175 0.07 1.07 -15.67
C LEU A 175 -0.70 0.77 -16.97
N ASN A 176 -0.25 -0.24 -17.71
CA ASN A 176 -0.87 -0.64 -18.97
C ASN A 176 -2.27 -1.26 -18.76
N ASP A 177 -2.43 -2.09 -17.74
CA ASP A 177 -3.72 -2.72 -17.43
C ASP A 177 -4.77 -1.66 -17.09
N HIS A 178 -4.45 -0.72 -16.22
CA HIS A 178 -5.36 0.35 -15.82
C HIS A 178 -5.65 1.34 -16.94
N LEU A 179 -4.67 1.69 -17.76
CA LEU A 179 -4.90 2.60 -18.89
C LEU A 179 -5.79 1.97 -19.97
N LYS A 180 -5.50 0.71 -20.36
CA LYS A 180 -6.13 0.06 -21.50
C LYS A 180 -7.51 -0.51 -21.19
N ASN A 181 -7.72 -0.96 -19.95
CA ASN A 181 -8.93 -1.64 -19.53
C ASN A 181 -9.82 -0.76 -18.64
N THR A 182 -9.62 0.54 -18.65
CA THR A 182 -10.58 1.51 -18.11
C THR A 182 -11.36 2.07 -19.29
N SER A 183 -12.65 1.76 -19.37
CA SER A 183 -13.54 2.35 -20.37
C SER A 183 -13.89 3.80 -19.97
N ASP A 184 -14.07 4.61 -20.97
CA ASP A 184 -14.48 6.03 -20.90
C ASP A 184 -15.66 6.23 -21.84
N GLY A 185 -16.73 5.48 -21.61
CA GLY A 185 -17.95 5.60 -22.44
C GLY A 185 -18.32 7.07 -22.69
N GLU A 186 -18.90 7.36 -23.84
CA GLU A 186 -19.24 8.73 -24.30
C GLU A 186 -20.02 9.57 -23.26
N LYS A 187 -20.59 8.92 -22.25
CA LYS A 187 -21.40 9.55 -21.18
C LYS A 187 -20.69 9.57 -19.83
N THR A 188 -19.47 9.07 -19.72
CA THR A 188 -18.78 9.01 -18.43
C THR A 188 -18.15 10.35 -18.12
N ASP A 189 -18.41 10.87 -16.91
CA ASP A 189 -17.81 12.11 -16.43
C ASP A 189 -16.27 11.99 -16.41
N ALA A 190 -15.60 12.94 -17.05
CA ALA A 190 -14.14 12.97 -17.12
C ALA A 190 -13.48 13.03 -15.72
N ASP A 191 -14.12 13.67 -14.75
CA ASP A 191 -13.65 13.69 -13.35
C ASP A 191 -13.75 12.31 -12.69
N LEU A 192 -14.82 11.57 -12.99
CA LEU A 192 -14.96 10.17 -12.52
C LEU A 192 -13.88 9.28 -13.13
N VAL A 193 -13.66 9.37 -14.45
CA VAL A 193 -12.58 8.64 -15.12
C VAL A 193 -11.25 8.96 -14.47
N LYS A 194 -10.94 10.23 -14.30
CA LYS A 194 -9.68 10.70 -13.77
C LYS A 194 -9.44 10.25 -12.34
N ARG A 195 -10.41 10.43 -11.44
CA ARG A 195 -10.20 10.26 -9.99
C ARG A 195 -10.47 8.86 -9.47
N ALA A 196 -11.38 8.12 -10.10
CA ALA A 196 -11.80 6.80 -9.64
C ALA A 196 -11.40 5.68 -10.60
N LEU A 197 -11.83 5.75 -11.86
CA LEU A 197 -11.70 4.61 -12.77
C LEU A 197 -10.24 4.32 -13.15
N LEU A 198 -9.42 5.33 -13.32
CA LEU A 198 -7.98 5.19 -13.62
C LEU A 198 -7.13 4.92 -12.39
N ASN A 199 -7.64 5.13 -11.18
CA ASN A 199 -6.85 4.94 -9.97
C ASN A 199 -6.55 3.46 -9.75
N PRO A 200 -5.26 3.03 -9.73
CA PRO A 200 -4.92 1.63 -9.54
C PRO A 200 -5.04 1.17 -8.08
N ARG A 201 -5.23 2.09 -7.12
CA ARG A 201 -5.34 1.81 -5.70
C ARG A 201 -6.73 2.16 -5.19
N ILE A 202 -7.35 1.24 -4.47
CA ILE A 202 -8.67 1.43 -3.85
C ILE A 202 -8.52 1.89 -2.41
N ALA A 203 -7.64 1.25 -1.63
CA ALA A 203 -7.36 1.61 -0.25
C ALA A 203 -5.84 1.59 0.04
N ASN A 204 -5.33 0.53 0.64
CA ASN A 204 -3.92 0.35 0.98
C ASN A 204 -3.39 -1.06 0.65
N GLU A 205 -4.04 -1.75 -0.29
CA GLU A 205 -3.62 -3.04 -0.83
C GLU A 205 -2.38 -2.91 -1.73
N MET A 206 -1.74 -4.02 -2.05
CA MET A 206 -0.68 -4.04 -3.06
C MET A 206 -1.25 -3.79 -4.46
N LEU A 207 -0.56 -2.96 -5.24
CA LEU A 207 -0.90 -2.73 -6.64
C LEU A 207 -0.68 -4.00 -7.47
N THR A 208 -1.70 -4.38 -8.21
CA THR A 208 -1.66 -5.53 -9.14
C THR A 208 -2.45 -5.21 -10.41
N PRO A 209 -2.07 -5.77 -11.56
CA PRO A 209 -2.86 -5.65 -12.78
C PRO A 209 -4.11 -6.53 -12.63
N TYR A 210 -5.27 -5.96 -12.39
CA TYR A 210 -6.50 -6.69 -12.11
C TYR A 210 -7.65 -6.36 -13.06
N LYS A 211 -7.62 -5.21 -13.73
CA LYS A 211 -8.77 -4.73 -14.49
C LYS A 211 -9.18 -5.69 -15.59
N LYS A 212 -8.27 -6.07 -16.47
CA LYS A 212 -8.61 -7.00 -17.55
C LYS A 212 -9.13 -8.35 -17.04
N VAL A 213 -8.44 -8.91 -16.04
CA VAL A 213 -8.79 -10.24 -15.52
C VAL A 213 -10.15 -10.23 -14.83
N LEU A 214 -10.41 -9.19 -14.01
CA LEU A 214 -11.71 -9.09 -13.33
C LEU A 214 -12.83 -8.75 -14.31
N TYR A 215 -12.58 -7.86 -15.27
CA TYR A 215 -13.55 -7.57 -16.33
C TYR A 215 -13.99 -8.83 -17.06
N ASP A 216 -13.05 -9.58 -17.63
CA ASP A 216 -13.36 -10.81 -18.39
C ASP A 216 -14.12 -11.82 -17.51
N ALA A 217 -13.66 -12.02 -16.28
CA ALA A 217 -14.20 -13.02 -15.38
C ALA A 217 -15.57 -12.67 -14.80
N ILE A 218 -15.79 -11.41 -14.42
CA ILE A 218 -17.06 -10.94 -13.87
C ILE A 218 -18.11 -10.84 -15.00
N SER A 219 -17.75 -10.33 -16.17
CA SER A 219 -18.63 -10.32 -17.34
C SER A 219 -19.10 -11.73 -17.69
N GLU A 220 -18.23 -12.72 -17.61
CA GLU A 220 -18.62 -14.11 -17.86
C GLU A 220 -19.51 -14.71 -16.75
N ALA A 221 -19.14 -14.51 -15.49
CA ALA A 221 -19.79 -15.16 -14.35
C ALA A 221 -21.10 -14.48 -13.91
N VAL A 222 -21.19 -13.16 -14.06
CA VAL A 222 -22.25 -12.33 -13.50
C VAL A 222 -23.17 -11.77 -14.58
N LEU A 223 -22.59 -11.13 -15.63
CA LEU A 223 -23.38 -10.37 -16.60
C LEU A 223 -24.13 -11.26 -17.62
N LYS A 224 -23.63 -12.44 -17.93
CA LYS A 224 -24.33 -13.39 -18.85
C LYS A 224 -25.62 -13.94 -18.27
N SER A 225 -25.85 -13.83 -16.98
CA SER A 225 -27.02 -14.40 -16.30
C SER A 225 -28.09 -13.39 -15.89
N ALA A 226 -27.89 -12.11 -16.15
CA ALA A 226 -28.77 -11.02 -15.70
C ALA A 226 -29.31 -10.18 -16.87
N PRO A 227 -30.55 -9.63 -16.78
CA PRO A 227 -31.01 -8.59 -17.69
C PRO A 227 -30.15 -7.34 -17.54
N VAL A 228 -29.85 -6.66 -18.64
CA VAL A 228 -28.94 -5.49 -18.71
C VAL A 228 -29.56 -4.29 -17.99
N ASP A 229 -29.30 -4.17 -16.69
CA ASP A 229 -29.71 -3.07 -15.84
C ASP A 229 -28.66 -2.90 -14.73
N ALA A 230 -28.12 -1.69 -14.61
CA ALA A 230 -27.04 -1.34 -13.68
C ALA A 230 -27.30 -1.73 -12.22
N ALA A 231 -28.52 -1.57 -11.75
CA ALA A 231 -28.91 -1.98 -10.39
C ALA A 231 -28.95 -3.51 -10.22
N HIS A 232 -29.23 -4.24 -11.31
CA HIS A 232 -29.18 -5.70 -11.34
C HIS A 232 -27.74 -6.21 -11.31
N ASP A 233 -26.84 -5.55 -12.01
CA ASP A 233 -25.44 -5.95 -12.13
C ASP A 233 -24.71 -5.80 -10.80
N ALA A 234 -24.92 -4.69 -10.08
CA ALA A 234 -24.36 -4.51 -8.76
C ALA A 234 -24.89 -5.54 -7.74
N LYS A 235 -26.19 -5.87 -7.81
CA LYS A 235 -26.80 -6.90 -6.95
C LYS A 235 -26.26 -8.29 -7.27
N ALA A 236 -26.14 -8.62 -8.56
CA ALA A 236 -25.59 -9.90 -9.00
C ALA A 236 -24.12 -10.05 -8.57
N LEU A 237 -23.32 -8.98 -8.62
CA LEU A 237 -21.96 -8.99 -8.14
C LEU A 237 -21.89 -9.18 -6.61
N ILE A 238 -22.77 -8.55 -5.84
CA ILE A 238 -22.86 -8.75 -4.39
C ILE A 238 -23.17 -10.21 -4.07
N GLU A 239 -24.16 -10.79 -4.75
CA GLU A 239 -24.58 -12.19 -4.55
C GLU A 239 -23.45 -13.15 -4.94
N TRP A 240 -22.74 -12.87 -6.04
CA TRP A 240 -21.59 -13.63 -6.45
C TRP A 240 -20.47 -13.56 -5.41
N CYS A 241 -20.12 -12.37 -4.90
CA CYS A 241 -19.11 -12.21 -3.86
C CYS A 241 -19.48 -12.97 -2.59
N ARG A 242 -20.73 -12.93 -2.17
CA ARG A 242 -21.20 -13.66 -0.98
C ARG A 242 -21.09 -15.17 -1.13
N LYS A 243 -21.30 -15.68 -2.34
CA LYS A 243 -21.26 -17.11 -2.64
C LYS A 243 -19.85 -17.63 -2.84
N GLU A 244 -19.01 -16.87 -3.56
CA GLU A 244 -17.74 -17.35 -4.07
C GLU A 244 -16.53 -16.95 -3.19
N ILE A 245 -16.68 -15.95 -2.29
CA ILE A 245 -15.60 -15.48 -1.43
C ILE A 245 -15.90 -15.86 0.01
N LYS A 246 -15.07 -16.76 0.57
CA LYS A 246 -15.13 -17.11 1.99
C LYS A 246 -14.52 -15.98 2.82
N ILE A 247 -15.26 -15.50 3.83
CA ILE A 247 -14.72 -14.55 4.80
C ILE A 247 -13.99 -15.30 5.90
N ASP A 248 -12.76 -14.85 6.16
CA ASP A 248 -11.91 -15.38 7.21
C ASP A 248 -11.01 -14.26 7.79
N ASN A 249 -11.50 -13.61 8.83
CA ASN A 249 -10.79 -12.50 9.46
C ASN A 249 -9.56 -12.96 10.27
N GLU A 250 -9.47 -14.23 10.63
CA GLU A 250 -8.36 -14.76 11.43
C GLU A 250 -7.09 -14.97 10.60
N LEU A 251 -7.24 -15.21 9.29
CA LEU A 251 -6.10 -15.36 8.39
C LEU A 251 -5.27 -14.10 8.18
N ASN A 252 -5.83 -12.94 8.48
CA ASN A 252 -5.18 -11.64 8.30
C ASN A 252 -4.91 -10.95 9.64
N SER A 253 -4.16 -11.60 10.52
CA SER A 253 -3.82 -11.09 11.85
C SER A 253 -3.08 -9.75 11.82
N GLN A 254 -2.38 -9.43 10.74
CA GLN A 254 -1.66 -8.16 10.56
C GLN A 254 -2.50 -7.07 9.89
N GLN A 255 -3.73 -7.36 9.52
CA GLN A 255 -4.67 -6.44 8.86
C GLN A 255 -4.10 -5.77 7.58
N ILE A 256 -3.25 -6.48 6.86
CA ILE A 256 -2.72 -6.05 5.56
C ILE A 256 -3.72 -6.50 4.48
N PRO A 257 -4.36 -5.57 3.75
CA PRO A 257 -5.36 -5.96 2.76
C PRO A 257 -4.76 -6.82 1.65
N VAL A 258 -5.47 -7.88 1.33
CA VAL A 258 -5.17 -8.73 0.17
C VAL A 258 -5.55 -7.96 -1.10
N SER A 259 -4.69 -8.00 -2.11
CA SER A 259 -4.97 -7.34 -3.40
C SER A 259 -6.18 -7.97 -4.11
N PRO A 260 -6.86 -7.25 -5.03
CA PRO A 260 -7.97 -7.79 -5.81
C PRO A 260 -7.62 -9.12 -6.49
N MET A 261 -6.42 -9.23 -7.06
CA MET A 261 -5.95 -10.48 -7.67
C MET A 261 -5.68 -11.59 -6.67
N GLY A 262 -5.27 -11.23 -5.45
CA GLY A 262 -5.09 -12.19 -4.36
C GLY A 262 -6.44 -12.81 -3.94
N VAL A 263 -7.46 -11.98 -3.74
CA VAL A 263 -8.82 -12.44 -3.42
C VAL A 263 -9.41 -13.25 -4.58
N TRP A 264 -9.24 -12.79 -5.82
CA TRP A 264 -9.69 -13.54 -7.00
C TRP A 264 -9.11 -14.96 -7.06
N LYS A 265 -7.83 -15.10 -6.80
CA LYS A 265 -7.15 -16.41 -6.87
C LYS A 265 -7.45 -17.32 -5.69
N SER A 266 -7.48 -16.76 -4.48
CA SER A 266 -7.65 -17.55 -3.26
C SER A 266 -9.10 -17.88 -2.92
N ARG A 267 -10.05 -17.03 -3.34
CA ARG A 267 -11.45 -17.06 -2.91
C ARG A 267 -11.64 -16.95 -1.39
N VAL A 268 -10.64 -16.43 -0.70
CA VAL A 268 -10.66 -16.18 0.74
C VAL A 268 -10.21 -14.75 1.00
N ALA A 269 -10.89 -14.04 1.88
CA ALA A 269 -10.57 -12.67 2.24
C ALA A 269 -11.04 -12.34 3.66
N ASP A 270 -10.40 -11.39 4.33
CA ASP A 270 -11.02 -10.65 5.42
C ASP A 270 -12.07 -9.67 4.86
N GLU A 271 -12.89 -9.08 5.72
CA GLU A 271 -13.97 -8.17 5.29
C GLU A 271 -13.43 -6.98 4.48
N LYS A 272 -12.33 -6.38 4.90
CA LYS A 272 -11.74 -5.23 4.20
C LYS A 272 -11.22 -5.62 2.82
N SER A 273 -10.55 -6.75 2.70
CA SER A 273 -10.03 -7.26 1.42
C SER A 273 -11.16 -7.65 0.46
N ARG A 274 -12.29 -8.20 0.98
CA ARG A 274 -13.49 -8.43 0.18
C ARG A 274 -14.07 -7.13 -0.35
N ASP A 275 -14.16 -6.09 0.48
CA ASP A 275 -14.70 -4.79 0.07
C ASP A 275 -13.83 -4.12 -1.00
N ILE A 276 -12.49 -4.20 -0.86
CA ILE A 276 -11.55 -3.77 -1.90
C ILE A 276 -11.76 -4.56 -3.19
N PHE A 277 -11.89 -5.87 -3.10
CA PHE A 277 -12.18 -6.71 -4.27
C PHE A 277 -13.51 -6.33 -4.93
N PHE A 278 -14.56 -6.12 -4.14
CA PHE A 278 -15.86 -5.71 -4.66
C PHE A 278 -15.76 -4.38 -5.42
N VAL A 279 -15.09 -3.38 -4.85
CA VAL A 279 -14.88 -2.09 -5.53
C VAL A 279 -14.06 -2.29 -6.80
N ALA A 280 -12.99 -3.09 -6.77
CA ALA A 280 -12.18 -3.38 -7.96
C ALA A 280 -13.00 -4.00 -9.10
N ALA A 281 -13.88 -4.94 -8.77
CA ALA A 281 -14.76 -5.62 -9.72
C ALA A 281 -15.89 -4.71 -10.23
N ALA A 282 -16.36 -3.79 -9.39
CA ALA A 282 -17.45 -2.86 -9.72
C ALA A 282 -16.98 -1.58 -10.45
N LEU A 283 -15.68 -1.26 -10.42
CA LEU A 283 -15.10 -0.13 -11.19
C LEU A 283 -15.01 -0.41 -12.70
N ASP A 284 -15.88 -1.28 -13.18
CA ASP A 284 -16.12 -1.47 -14.60
C ASP A 284 -17.18 -0.45 -15.05
N PRO A 285 -16.95 0.33 -16.11
CA PRO A 285 -17.92 1.30 -16.61
C PRO A 285 -19.17 0.67 -17.20
N GLU A 286 -19.18 -0.63 -17.48
CA GLU A 286 -20.38 -1.37 -17.86
C GLU A 286 -21.21 -1.77 -16.63
N ILE A 287 -20.70 -1.61 -15.42
CA ILE A 287 -21.41 -1.75 -14.14
C ILE A 287 -21.51 -0.37 -13.49
N PRO A 288 -22.47 0.49 -13.88
CA PRO A 288 -22.61 1.79 -13.26
C PRO A 288 -23.01 1.62 -11.78
N LEU A 289 -22.10 2.00 -10.91
CA LEU A 289 -22.42 2.23 -9.51
C LEU A 289 -23.17 3.56 -9.44
N VAL A 290 -24.48 3.51 -9.22
CA VAL A 290 -25.30 4.69 -8.92
C VAL A 290 -25.12 5.08 -7.45
#